data_808605bf70e76a0b6d8865a1b5040ec3
#
_entry.id   808605bf70e76a0b6d8865a1b5040ec3
#
_cell.length_a   1.000
_cell.length_b   1.000
_cell.length_c   1.000
_cell.angle_alpha   90.00
_cell.angle_beta   90.00
_cell.angle_gamma   90.00
#
_symmetry.space_group_name_H-M   'P 1'
#
loop_
_entity.id
_entity.type
_entity.pdbx_description
1 polymer ?
#
loop_
_entity_poly.entity_id
_entity_poly.type
_entity_poly.pdbx_seq_one_letter_code
_entity_poly.pdbx_strand_id
1 'polypeptide(L)'
;MLAPAATAPAHTHTVVAGETARFDQEDARGCEALAAMLDRYPAELFDINLYDYDDAGQVSLRTGARGRLNGEELLAAIQQGRLWVNLREVETGWPELWAAAMAEFAKVQAAYPGLRAVRNAGQLILSSPKARVPYHFDPAGVVLFHMRGRKRIFVYPGDEAHLPEANMEQVVTRQTTEE
;
A
#
# COMPACT_ATOMS: atom_id res chain seq x y z
N MET A 1 30.51 -7.28 7.80
CA MET A 1 30.29 -7.04 9.24
C MET A 1 29.10 -6.08 9.30
N LEU A 2 27.90 -6.62 9.44
CA LEU A 2 26.67 -5.83 9.53
C LEU A 2 26.65 -5.15 10.90
N ALA A 3 26.44 -3.84 10.88
CA ALA A 3 26.26 -3.06 12.11
C ALA A 3 24.94 -3.48 12.81
N PRO A 4 24.90 -3.50 14.14
CA PRO A 4 23.67 -3.84 14.84
C PRO A 4 22.61 -2.76 14.56
N ALA A 5 21.37 -3.20 14.30
CA ALA A 5 20.23 -2.34 14.09
C ALA A 5 20.11 -1.33 15.27
N ALA A 6 20.36 -0.08 14.97
CA ALA A 6 20.14 0.99 15.92
C ALA A 6 18.63 1.07 16.18
N THR A 7 18.22 0.81 17.42
CA THR A 7 16.88 1.11 17.93
C THR A 7 16.74 2.64 17.97
N ALA A 8 16.36 3.23 16.85
CA ALA A 8 15.99 4.64 16.83
C ALA A 8 14.66 4.82 17.57
N PRO A 9 14.49 5.89 18.36
CA PRO A 9 13.23 6.17 19.01
C PRO A 9 12.16 6.38 17.96
N ALA A 10 11.11 5.55 17.99
CA ALA A 10 9.97 5.68 17.11
C ALA A 10 9.27 7.02 17.40
N HIS A 11 9.45 7.98 16.54
CA HIS A 11 8.63 9.19 16.57
C HIS A 11 7.25 8.81 16.05
N THR A 12 6.32 8.65 16.98
CA THR A 12 4.91 8.44 16.67
C THR A 12 4.37 9.77 16.15
N HIS A 13 4.36 9.98 14.85
CA HIS A 13 3.60 11.07 14.29
C HIS A 13 2.13 10.69 14.30
N THR A 14 1.33 11.57 14.88
CA THR A 14 -0.11 11.46 14.90
C THR A 14 -0.59 11.45 13.45
N VAL A 15 -1.11 10.32 13.00
CA VAL A 15 -1.93 10.30 11.81
C VAL A 15 -3.09 11.23 12.10
N VAL A 16 -3.22 12.31 11.33
CA VAL A 16 -4.43 13.11 11.34
C VAL A 16 -5.52 12.19 10.83
N ALA A 17 -6.32 11.66 11.75
CA ALA A 17 -7.51 10.93 11.41
C ALA A 17 -8.49 11.93 10.79
N GLY A 18 -8.40 12.12 9.49
CA GLY A 18 -9.51 12.61 8.71
C GLY A 18 -10.64 11.59 8.86
N GLU A 19 -11.88 12.05 8.93
CA GLU A 19 -13.04 11.18 8.87
C GLU A 19 -12.90 10.31 7.64
N THR A 20 -12.50 9.05 7.87
CA THR A 20 -12.51 8.03 6.83
C THR A 20 -13.97 7.88 6.40
N ALA A 21 -14.23 8.05 5.11
CA ALA A 21 -15.47 7.55 4.55
C ALA A 21 -15.58 6.09 5.01
N ARG A 22 -16.47 5.84 5.94
CA ARG A 22 -16.69 4.49 6.47
C ARG A 22 -17.33 3.69 5.36
N PHE A 23 -16.51 2.92 4.66
CA PHE A 23 -17.02 1.68 4.11
C PHE A 23 -17.36 0.82 5.32
N ASP A 24 -18.61 0.79 5.70
CA ASP A 24 -19.10 0.02 6.83
C ASP A 24 -18.98 -1.48 6.50
N GLN A 25 -18.13 -2.21 7.21
CA GLN A 25 -17.26 -3.22 6.66
C GLN A 25 -17.41 -4.58 7.26
N GLU A 26 -18.35 -4.74 8.09
CA GLU A 26 -18.78 -6.05 8.53
C GLU A 26 -19.89 -6.59 7.61
N ASP A 27 -20.21 -5.84 6.55
CA ASP A 27 -21.26 -6.22 5.62
C ASP A 27 -20.72 -7.25 4.62
N ALA A 28 -21.31 -8.45 4.64
CA ALA A 28 -21.08 -9.49 3.63
C ALA A 28 -21.15 -8.93 2.20
N ARG A 29 -22.04 -7.96 1.96
CA ARG A 29 -22.20 -7.25 0.69
C ARG A 29 -20.92 -6.51 0.23
N GLY A 30 -20.16 -5.95 1.18
CA GLY A 30 -18.89 -5.30 0.84
C GLY A 30 -17.84 -6.28 0.33
N CYS A 31 -17.79 -7.49 0.88
CA CYS A 31 -16.91 -8.55 0.42
C CYS A 31 -17.35 -9.10 -0.94
N GLU A 32 -18.65 -9.29 -1.16
CA GLU A 32 -19.20 -9.72 -2.45
C GLU A 32 -18.92 -8.68 -3.55
N ALA A 33 -19.12 -7.41 -3.28
CA ALA A 33 -18.84 -6.34 -4.22
C ALA A 33 -17.34 -6.28 -4.57
N LEU A 34 -16.47 -6.47 -3.57
CA LEU A 34 -15.02 -6.51 -3.78
C LEU A 34 -14.62 -7.74 -4.60
N ALA A 35 -15.18 -8.92 -4.31
CA ALA A 35 -14.94 -10.14 -5.08
C ALA A 35 -15.35 -9.97 -6.54
N ALA A 36 -16.56 -9.47 -6.77
CA ALA A 36 -17.08 -9.21 -8.12
C ALA A 36 -16.25 -8.15 -8.88
N MET A 37 -15.69 -7.18 -8.17
CA MET A 37 -14.75 -6.21 -8.75
C MET A 37 -13.44 -6.89 -9.14
N LEU A 38 -12.88 -7.71 -8.25
CA LEU A 38 -11.66 -8.46 -8.52
C LEU A 38 -11.80 -9.36 -9.77
N ASP A 39 -12.99 -9.93 -9.99
CA ASP A 39 -13.24 -10.77 -11.17
C ASP A 39 -13.21 -9.99 -12.48
N ARG A 40 -13.57 -8.72 -12.45
CA ARG A 40 -13.59 -7.85 -13.63
C ARG A 40 -12.31 -7.03 -13.80
N TYR A 41 -11.46 -6.99 -12.77
CA TYR A 41 -10.22 -6.21 -12.85
C TYR A 41 -9.25 -6.82 -13.87
N PRO A 42 -8.62 -6.00 -14.73
CA PRO A 42 -7.68 -6.49 -15.73
C PRO A 42 -6.55 -7.32 -15.10
N ALA A 43 -6.33 -8.54 -15.63
CA ALA A 43 -5.40 -9.49 -15.02
C ALA A 43 -3.95 -8.99 -15.03
N GLU A 44 -3.57 -8.20 -16.01
CA GLU A 44 -2.25 -7.59 -16.19
C GLU A 44 -1.96 -6.45 -15.19
N LEU A 45 -3.00 -5.98 -14.47
CA LEU A 45 -2.87 -4.93 -13.47
C LEU A 45 -2.76 -5.49 -12.04
N PHE A 46 -2.70 -6.81 -11.89
CA PHE A 46 -2.43 -7.44 -10.60
C PHE A 46 -0.93 -7.61 -10.40
N ASP A 47 -0.40 -7.06 -9.31
CA ASP A 47 0.88 -7.45 -8.76
C ASP A 47 0.61 -8.27 -7.49
N ILE A 48 0.91 -9.55 -7.53
CA ILE A 48 0.71 -10.45 -6.40
C ILE A 48 2.07 -10.83 -5.86
N ASN A 49 2.28 -10.58 -4.59
CA ASN A 49 3.49 -10.94 -3.88
C ASN A 49 3.14 -11.89 -2.74
N LEU A 50 3.88 -12.99 -2.67
CA LEU A 50 3.92 -13.86 -1.51
C LEU A 50 5.07 -13.39 -0.64
N TYR A 51 4.81 -13.24 0.65
CA TYR A 51 5.86 -12.85 1.58
C TYR A 51 6.10 -13.92 2.63
N ASP A 52 7.34 -14.02 3.04
CA ASP A 52 7.76 -14.85 4.16
C ASP A 52 8.69 -14.04 5.08
N TYR A 53 8.86 -14.55 6.29
CA TYR A 53 9.73 -13.95 7.28
C TYR A 53 10.77 -14.97 7.69
N ASP A 54 12.03 -14.56 7.71
CA ASP A 54 13.08 -15.36 8.34
C ASP A 54 13.03 -15.27 9.88
N ASP A 55 13.92 -16.01 10.54
CA ASP A 55 14.02 -16.02 12.01
C ASP A 55 14.41 -14.66 12.60
N ALA A 56 15.02 -13.79 11.80
CA ALA A 56 15.34 -12.41 12.16
C ALA A 56 14.17 -11.44 11.88
N GLY A 57 13.08 -11.94 11.29
CA GLY A 57 11.90 -11.15 10.93
C GLY A 57 12.08 -10.33 9.65
N GLN A 58 13.10 -10.63 8.85
CA GLN A 58 13.28 -10.01 7.55
C GLN A 58 12.28 -10.57 6.55
N VAL A 59 11.74 -9.69 5.72
CA VAL A 59 10.75 -10.05 4.70
C VAL A 59 11.46 -10.51 3.43
N SER A 60 11.05 -11.64 2.90
CA SER A 60 11.35 -12.04 1.53
C SER A 60 10.08 -12.00 0.70
N LEU A 61 10.16 -11.43 -0.49
CA LEU A 61 9.06 -11.33 -1.43
C LEU A 61 9.30 -12.25 -2.62
N ARG A 62 8.23 -12.91 -3.05
CA ARG A 62 8.24 -13.70 -4.29
C ARG A 62 7.03 -13.31 -5.12
N THR A 63 7.25 -13.03 -6.38
CA THR A 63 6.16 -12.76 -7.32
C THR A 63 5.26 -13.98 -7.44
N GLY A 64 3.97 -13.75 -7.27
CA GLY A 64 2.92 -14.73 -7.47
C GLY A 64 2.08 -14.40 -8.71
N ALA A 65 1.12 -15.26 -8.97
CA ALA A 65 0.12 -15.02 -10.00
C ALA A 65 -1.27 -15.39 -9.47
N ARG A 66 -2.28 -14.67 -9.91
CA ARG A 66 -3.68 -14.97 -9.58
C ARG A 66 -4.09 -16.37 -10.06
N GLY A 67 -3.51 -16.84 -11.15
CA GLY A 67 -3.89 -18.10 -11.76
C GLY A 67 -5.35 -18.09 -12.22
N ARG A 68 -6.11 -19.11 -11.81
CA ARG A 68 -7.54 -19.24 -12.12
C ARG A 68 -8.45 -18.87 -10.95
N LEU A 69 -7.92 -18.30 -9.88
CA LEU A 69 -8.72 -17.93 -8.72
C LEU A 69 -9.75 -16.86 -9.12
N ASN A 70 -11.00 -17.07 -8.74
CA ASN A 70 -12.00 -16.03 -8.79
C ASN A 70 -11.83 -15.06 -7.62
N GLY A 71 -12.62 -13.98 -7.60
CA GLY A 71 -12.48 -12.92 -6.59
C GLY A 71 -12.68 -13.41 -5.16
N GLU A 72 -13.64 -14.30 -4.92
CA GLU A 72 -13.88 -14.89 -3.59
C GLU A 72 -12.71 -15.78 -3.15
N GLU A 73 -12.23 -16.63 -4.05
CA GLU A 73 -11.08 -17.50 -3.80
C GLU A 73 -9.81 -16.68 -3.53
N LEU A 74 -9.61 -15.57 -4.27
CA LEU A 74 -8.50 -14.67 -4.04
C LEU A 74 -8.60 -13.98 -2.67
N LEU A 75 -9.78 -13.50 -2.29
CA LEU A 75 -10.01 -12.91 -0.97
C LEU A 75 -9.79 -13.93 0.15
N ALA A 76 -10.25 -15.17 -0.03
CA ALA A 76 -9.99 -16.25 0.92
C ALA A 76 -8.49 -16.56 1.03
N ALA A 77 -7.78 -16.59 -0.09
CA ALA A 77 -6.32 -16.78 -0.10
C ALA A 77 -5.60 -15.64 0.63
N ILE A 78 -6.01 -14.38 0.45
CA ILE A 78 -5.48 -13.24 1.17
C ILE A 78 -5.72 -13.38 2.67
N GLN A 79 -6.91 -13.80 3.09
CA GLN A 79 -7.24 -13.95 4.51
C GLN A 79 -6.45 -15.06 5.20
N GLN A 80 -6.19 -16.15 4.50
CA GLN A 80 -5.57 -17.36 5.07
C GLN A 80 -4.07 -17.45 4.82
N GLY A 81 -3.58 -16.76 3.81
CA GLY A 81 -2.22 -16.86 3.33
C GLY A 81 -1.28 -15.75 3.81
N ARG A 82 -0.22 -15.59 3.06
CA ARG A 82 0.78 -14.52 3.21
C ARG A 82 0.91 -13.82 1.87
N LEU A 83 -0.12 -13.04 1.52
CA LEU A 83 -0.24 -12.37 0.24
C LEU A 83 -0.30 -10.86 0.41
N TRP A 84 0.34 -10.19 -0.50
CA TRP A 84 0.17 -8.77 -0.76
C TRP A 84 -0.22 -8.62 -2.23
N VAL A 85 -1.42 -8.14 -2.44
CA VAL A 85 -1.98 -7.92 -3.78
C VAL A 85 -2.09 -6.42 -4.00
N ASN A 86 -1.46 -5.94 -5.04
CA ASN A 86 -1.54 -4.57 -5.49
C ASN A 86 -2.27 -4.52 -6.83
N LEU A 87 -3.36 -3.77 -6.89
CA LEU A 87 -4.11 -3.50 -8.10
C LEU A 87 -3.68 -2.13 -8.62
N ARG A 88 -2.96 -2.13 -9.74
CA ARG A 88 -2.48 -0.91 -10.38
C ARG A 88 -3.58 -0.23 -11.19
N GLU A 89 -3.43 1.05 -11.46
CA GLU A 89 -4.29 1.83 -12.35
C GLU A 89 -5.77 1.78 -11.94
N VAL A 90 -6.06 2.09 -10.66
CA VAL A 90 -7.43 2.10 -10.11
C VAL A 90 -8.33 3.04 -10.92
N GLU A 91 -7.77 4.10 -11.49
CA GLU A 91 -8.46 5.02 -12.40
C GLU A 91 -9.07 4.31 -13.61
N THR A 92 -8.47 3.23 -14.07
CA THR A 92 -8.95 2.41 -15.19
C THR A 92 -9.73 1.19 -14.71
N GLY A 93 -9.20 0.48 -13.73
CA GLY A 93 -9.76 -0.79 -13.26
C GLY A 93 -10.99 -0.65 -12.36
N TRP A 94 -11.11 0.47 -11.64
CA TRP A 94 -12.26 0.77 -10.78
C TRP A 94 -12.55 2.28 -10.72
N PRO A 95 -13.13 2.87 -11.78
CA PRO A 95 -13.35 4.31 -11.90
C PRO A 95 -14.17 4.92 -10.76
N GLU A 96 -15.14 4.17 -10.20
CA GLU A 96 -15.98 4.67 -9.11
C GLU A 96 -15.18 4.83 -7.82
N LEU A 97 -14.31 3.88 -7.50
CA LEU A 97 -13.40 3.99 -6.36
C LEU A 97 -12.40 5.14 -6.58
N TRP A 98 -11.89 5.26 -7.79
CA TRP A 98 -10.99 6.37 -8.13
C TRP A 98 -11.66 7.73 -7.95
N ALA A 99 -12.89 7.89 -8.43
CA ALA A 99 -13.65 9.13 -8.27
C ALA A 99 -13.86 9.48 -6.79
N ALA A 100 -14.19 8.48 -5.96
CA ALA A 100 -14.33 8.67 -4.52
C ALA A 100 -12.99 9.06 -3.86
N ALA A 101 -11.89 8.40 -4.22
CA ALA A 101 -10.56 8.74 -3.72
C ALA A 101 -10.14 10.15 -4.11
N MET A 102 -10.43 10.58 -5.34
CA MET A 102 -10.14 11.93 -5.80
C MET A 102 -10.98 13.00 -5.09
N ALA A 103 -12.21 12.70 -4.72
CA ALA A 103 -13.04 13.60 -3.92
C ALA A 103 -12.44 13.80 -2.51
N GLU A 104 -11.91 12.75 -1.89
CA GLU A 104 -11.20 12.85 -0.62
C GLU A 104 -9.85 13.58 -0.79
N PHE A 105 -9.12 13.30 -1.86
CA PHE A 105 -7.86 13.98 -2.16
C PHE A 105 -8.05 15.50 -2.34
N ALA A 106 -9.15 15.92 -2.94
CA ALA A 106 -9.47 17.36 -3.07
C ALA A 106 -9.60 18.05 -1.70
N LYS A 107 -10.11 17.35 -0.67
CA LYS A 107 -10.16 17.88 0.70
C LYS A 107 -8.75 18.04 1.28
N VAL A 108 -7.86 17.07 1.02
CA VAL A 108 -6.45 17.15 1.42
C VAL A 108 -5.77 18.34 0.75
N GLN A 109 -5.97 18.54 -0.54
CA GLN A 109 -5.41 19.68 -1.26
C GLN A 109 -5.95 21.02 -0.74
N ALA A 110 -7.23 21.08 -0.38
CA ALA A 110 -7.82 22.27 0.22
C ALA A 110 -7.21 22.62 1.60
N ALA A 111 -6.89 21.57 2.39
CA ALA A 111 -6.23 21.74 3.68
C ALA A 111 -4.74 22.10 3.56
N TYR A 112 -4.10 21.73 2.45
CA TYR A 112 -2.67 21.96 2.18
C TYR A 112 -2.48 22.68 0.83
N PRO A 113 -2.66 23.99 0.75
CA PRO A 113 -2.63 24.74 -0.52
C PRO A 113 -1.31 24.65 -1.29
N GLY A 114 -0.22 24.28 -0.63
CA GLY A 114 1.10 24.03 -1.26
C GLY A 114 1.19 22.68 -1.98
N LEU A 115 0.26 21.76 -1.72
CA LEU A 115 0.25 20.44 -2.35
C LEU A 115 -0.28 20.55 -3.78
N ARG A 116 0.63 20.46 -4.75
CA ARG A 116 0.29 20.46 -6.18
C ARG A 116 0.55 19.07 -6.76
N ALA A 117 -0.52 18.41 -7.18
CA ALA A 117 -0.42 17.18 -7.92
C ALA A 117 -0.37 17.49 -9.42
N VAL A 118 0.68 17.03 -10.07
CA VAL A 118 0.86 17.16 -11.53
C VAL A 118 0.20 15.97 -12.25
N ARG A 119 0.32 14.80 -11.65
CA ARG A 119 -0.28 13.55 -12.12
C ARG A 119 -0.69 12.73 -10.91
N ASN A 120 -1.86 12.16 -10.98
CA ASN A 120 -2.35 11.22 -9.99
C ASN A 120 -2.44 9.83 -10.61
N ALA A 121 -2.03 8.81 -9.87
CA ALA A 121 -2.24 7.41 -10.19
C ALA A 121 -2.74 6.71 -8.94
N GLY A 122 -3.59 5.72 -9.09
CA GLY A 122 -4.20 4.99 -7.99
C GLY A 122 -3.76 3.55 -7.92
N GLN A 123 -3.53 3.09 -6.70
CA GLN A 123 -3.30 1.69 -6.39
C GLN A 123 -4.22 1.26 -5.26
N LEU A 124 -4.79 0.06 -5.35
CA LEU A 124 -5.52 -0.56 -4.27
C LEU A 124 -4.72 -1.74 -3.72
N ILE A 125 -4.38 -1.66 -2.45
CA ILE A 125 -3.57 -2.69 -1.79
C ILE A 125 -4.47 -3.54 -0.90
N LEU A 126 -4.45 -4.85 -1.14
CA LEU A 126 -5.07 -5.87 -0.30
C LEU A 126 -3.96 -6.71 0.33
N SER A 127 -3.96 -6.85 1.64
CA SER A 127 -2.91 -7.59 2.33
C SER A 127 -3.48 -8.57 3.36
N SER A 128 -2.81 -9.70 3.48
CA SER A 128 -3.10 -10.70 4.51
C SER A 128 -2.97 -10.11 5.92
N PRO A 129 -3.64 -10.69 6.92
CA PRO A 129 -3.46 -10.30 8.30
C PRO A 129 -1.99 -10.36 8.73
N LYS A 130 -1.55 -9.36 9.50
CA LYS A 130 -0.17 -9.24 10.01
C LYS A 130 0.92 -9.05 8.94
N ALA A 131 0.54 -8.72 7.70
CA ALA A 131 1.51 -8.35 6.68
C ALA A 131 2.38 -7.18 7.16
N ARG A 132 3.67 -7.26 6.87
CA ARG A 132 4.64 -6.20 7.14
C ARG A 132 5.23 -5.75 5.83
N VAL A 133 5.35 -4.45 5.67
CA VAL A 133 6.05 -3.84 4.56
C VAL A 133 7.43 -3.43 5.08
N PRO A 134 8.51 -3.76 4.38
CA PRO A 134 9.86 -3.31 4.73
C PRO A 134 9.94 -1.79 4.81
N TYR A 135 10.98 -1.29 5.47
CA TYR A 135 11.31 0.12 5.42
C TYR A 135 11.64 0.51 3.98
N HIS A 136 10.98 1.50 3.47
CA HIS A 136 11.16 2.03 2.11
C HIS A 136 10.79 3.51 2.09
N PHE A 137 11.09 4.17 1.00
CA PHE A 137 10.54 5.48 0.70
C PHE A 137 9.90 5.47 -0.70
N ASP A 138 8.89 6.30 -0.87
CA ASP A 138 8.25 6.50 -2.16
C ASP A 138 8.84 7.76 -2.81
N PRO A 139 9.36 7.70 -4.04
CA PRO A 139 9.95 8.87 -4.72
C PRO A 139 8.89 9.91 -5.13
N ALA A 140 7.61 9.56 -5.06
CA ALA A 140 6.48 10.44 -5.31
C ALA A 140 5.73 10.76 -4.01
N GLY A 141 4.99 11.85 -4.00
CA GLY A 141 4.07 12.14 -2.90
C GLY A 141 2.95 11.11 -2.84
N VAL A 142 2.75 10.50 -1.67
CA VAL A 142 1.73 9.47 -1.45
C VAL A 142 0.68 9.95 -0.46
N VAL A 143 -0.58 9.71 -0.79
CA VAL A 143 -1.71 9.83 0.14
C VAL A 143 -2.34 8.45 0.30
N LEU A 144 -2.32 7.93 1.51
CA LEU A 144 -2.86 6.63 1.84
C LEU A 144 -4.25 6.76 2.46
N PHE A 145 -5.26 6.24 1.76
CA PHE A 145 -6.61 6.09 2.29
C PHE A 145 -6.77 4.68 2.88
N HIS A 146 -6.78 4.58 4.21
CA HIS A 146 -6.95 3.30 4.86
C HIS A 146 -8.44 2.94 4.93
N MET A 147 -8.85 1.96 4.15
CA MET A 147 -10.26 1.62 3.96
C MET A 147 -10.77 0.56 4.93
N ARG A 148 -9.97 -0.44 5.29
CA ARG A 148 -10.41 -1.58 6.10
C ARG A 148 -9.31 -2.16 6.97
N GLY A 149 -9.69 -2.68 8.15
CA GLY A 149 -8.79 -3.36 9.07
C GLY A 149 -8.01 -2.40 9.96
N ARG A 150 -6.82 -2.83 10.40
CA ARG A 150 -5.94 -2.02 11.25
C ARG A 150 -4.54 -2.02 10.65
N LYS A 151 -3.95 -0.85 10.50
CA LYS A 151 -2.58 -0.68 10.01
C LYS A 151 -1.79 0.16 11.01
N ARG A 152 -0.55 -0.23 11.25
CA ARG A 152 0.41 0.61 11.98
C ARG A 152 1.43 1.10 10.96
N ILE A 153 1.63 2.40 10.93
CA ILE A 153 2.59 3.05 10.04
C ILE A 153 3.64 3.71 10.91
N PHE A 154 4.91 3.49 10.56
CA PHE A 154 6.05 4.16 11.16
C PHE A 154 6.58 5.14 10.13
N VAL A 155 6.69 6.40 10.52
CA VAL A 155 7.26 7.45 9.67
C VAL A 155 8.56 7.91 10.32
N TYR A 156 9.60 7.96 9.53
CA TYR A 156 10.92 8.37 9.96
C TYR A 156 11.27 9.74 9.39
N PRO A 157 12.15 10.49 10.03
CA PRO A 157 12.66 11.75 9.49
C PRO A 157 13.32 11.53 8.12
N GLY A 158 13.16 12.50 7.23
CA GLY A 158 13.86 12.51 5.94
C GLY A 158 15.28 13.11 6.09
N ASP A 159 16.07 12.56 7.00
CA ASP A 159 17.45 12.98 7.26
C ASP A 159 18.45 11.92 6.75
N GLU A 160 19.71 12.27 6.71
CA GLU A 160 20.78 11.40 6.20
C GLU A 160 20.90 10.05 6.94
N ALA A 161 20.47 10.01 8.22
CA ALA A 161 20.50 8.77 9.00
C ALA A 161 19.43 7.77 8.58
N HIS A 162 18.28 8.25 8.09
CA HIS A 162 17.14 7.42 7.72
C HIS A 162 16.98 7.30 6.20
N LEU A 163 17.37 8.34 5.46
CA LEU A 163 17.28 8.38 4.01
C LEU A 163 18.57 8.98 3.42
N PRO A 164 19.66 8.20 3.34
CA PRO A 164 20.90 8.64 2.73
C PRO A 164 20.69 9.13 1.29
N GLU A 165 21.29 10.26 0.93
CA GLU A 165 21.16 10.85 -0.40
C GLU A 165 21.56 9.87 -1.50
N ALA A 166 22.62 9.09 -1.27
CA ALA A 166 23.07 8.06 -2.21
C ALA A 166 22.03 6.97 -2.47
N ASN A 167 21.24 6.58 -1.45
CA ASN A 167 20.17 5.60 -1.61
C ASN A 167 19.01 6.21 -2.40
N MET A 168 18.64 7.44 -2.10
CA MET A 168 17.61 8.16 -2.81
C MET A 168 17.96 8.33 -4.29
N GLU A 169 19.21 8.70 -4.60
CA GLU A 169 19.70 8.82 -5.98
C GLU A 169 19.60 7.48 -6.73
N GLN A 170 19.97 6.38 -6.11
CA GLN A 170 19.89 5.04 -6.72
C GLN A 170 18.44 4.65 -7.07
N VAL A 171 17.51 4.92 -6.18
CA VAL A 171 16.08 4.63 -6.43
C VAL A 171 15.53 5.53 -7.55
N VAL A 172 15.78 6.84 -7.49
CA VAL A 172 15.30 7.80 -8.50
C VAL A 172 15.87 7.49 -9.88
N THR A 173 17.13 7.03 -9.94
CA THR A 173 17.79 6.62 -11.20
C THR A 173 17.46 5.17 -11.60
N ARG A 174 16.62 4.47 -10.83
CA ARG A 174 16.23 3.07 -11.04
C ARG A 174 17.41 2.09 -11.04
N GLN A 175 18.45 2.38 -10.29
CA GLN A 175 19.57 1.47 -10.09
C GLN A 175 19.29 0.42 -9.03
N THR A 176 18.33 0.69 -8.14
CA THR A 176 17.84 -0.22 -7.12
C THR A 176 16.34 -0.04 -6.91
N THR A 177 15.76 -0.87 -6.06
CA THR A 177 14.38 -0.74 -5.60
C THR A 177 14.28 0.25 -4.45
N GLU A 178 13.05 0.60 -4.07
CA GLU A 178 12.73 1.56 -3.01
C GLU A 178 12.99 1.02 -1.59
N GLU A 179 13.41 -0.23 -1.47
CA GLU A 179 13.66 -0.96 -0.22
C GLU A 179 15.07 -0.73 0.35
#